data_f7aa44f5ee36eb17f6020597e146803e
#
_entry.id   f7aa44f5ee36eb17f6020597e146803e
#
_cell.length_a   1.000
_cell.length_b   1.000
_cell.length_c   1.000
_cell.angle_alpha   90.00
_cell.angle_beta   90.00
_cell.angle_gamma   90.00
#
_symmetry.space_group_name_H-M   'P 1'
#
loop_
_entity.id
_entity.type
_entity.pdbx_description
1 polymer ?
#
loop_
_entity_poly.entity_id
_entity_poly.type
_entity_poly.pdbx_seq_one_letter_code
_entity_poly.pdbx_strand_id
1 'polypeptide(L)'
;SNFMKHLLLYALFVYIGFGCCRDTALAPYTYAVAETPWNEALGNHRAVLAVDAPAEAVKLSFDWRRPDKEVETRRFLIVDAETGDTIPNIQRLEVNNEQCELLFGPVKKKGTYFFYYLPYLVQEGHGNYHRGYYPKEEAPDRQWLAVTSSGSSVGQLPEATIVRVESRTQFDSFYPMEVAASASEKESYRQANPGRFLVFPEDRSLPIRMKADVPYKWLQSPLQTSFTGKAQPNEYYTFQLGVWAAKDELKSVTYETSGLKSGNNLIPEGAITCFNINGVNPKGKTF
;
A
#
# COMPACT_ATOMS: atom_id res chain seq x y z
N SER A 1 -24.08 -74.53 18.00
CA SER A 1 -23.61 -73.36 18.75
C SER A 1 -22.96 -72.37 17.78
N ASN A 2 -23.71 -71.35 17.42
CA ASN A 2 -23.32 -70.31 16.45
C ASN A 2 -22.51 -69.26 17.14
N PHE A 3 -21.26 -69.07 16.67
CA PHE A 3 -20.46 -67.90 16.99
C PHE A 3 -20.48 -66.93 15.80
N MET A 4 -21.25 -65.88 15.97
CA MET A 4 -21.37 -64.79 15.04
C MET A 4 -20.22 -63.78 15.30
N LYS A 5 -19.24 -63.70 14.43
CA LYS A 5 -18.13 -62.76 14.50
C LYS A 5 -18.61 -61.40 13.97
N HIS A 6 -18.73 -60.40 14.82
CA HIS A 6 -18.91 -59.01 14.42
C HIS A 6 -17.59 -58.45 13.90
N LEU A 7 -17.58 -58.11 12.61
CA LEU A 7 -16.49 -57.37 11.98
C LEU A 7 -16.76 -55.89 12.18
N LEU A 8 -16.00 -55.26 13.07
CA LEU A 8 -16.04 -53.79 13.23
C LEU A 8 -15.20 -53.16 12.14
N LEU A 9 -15.86 -52.48 11.21
CA LEU A 9 -15.23 -51.67 10.16
C LEU A 9 -14.92 -50.29 10.73
N TYR A 10 -13.65 -50.01 11.03
CA TYR A 10 -13.21 -48.68 11.37
C TYR A 10 -13.05 -47.86 10.07
N ALA A 11 -13.98 -46.95 9.80
CA ALA A 11 -13.83 -45.97 8.75
C ALA A 11 -12.89 -44.85 9.25
N LEU A 12 -11.65 -44.87 8.71
CA LEU A 12 -10.69 -43.80 8.95
C LEU A 12 -11.10 -42.59 8.11
N PHE A 13 -11.74 -41.61 8.73
CA PHE A 13 -12.00 -40.30 8.10
C PHE A 13 -10.67 -39.53 8.07
N VAL A 14 -10.01 -39.53 6.92
CA VAL A 14 -8.93 -38.58 6.64
C VAL A 14 -9.55 -37.22 6.39
N TYR A 15 -9.52 -36.34 7.39
CA TYR A 15 -9.85 -34.92 7.21
C TYR A 15 -8.70 -34.29 6.42
N ILE A 16 -8.86 -34.19 5.10
CA ILE A 16 -8.03 -33.31 4.28
C ILE A 16 -8.53 -31.91 4.58
N GLY A 17 -7.90 -31.26 5.55
CA GLY A 17 -8.03 -29.83 5.77
C GLY A 17 -7.50 -29.12 4.55
N PHE A 18 -8.40 -28.75 3.62
CA PHE A 18 -8.14 -27.68 2.68
C PHE A 18 -7.92 -26.43 3.53
N GLY A 19 -6.67 -26.13 3.82
CA GLY A 19 -6.25 -24.81 4.28
C GLY A 19 -6.65 -23.83 3.19
N CYS A 20 -7.86 -23.27 3.33
CA CYS A 20 -8.26 -22.10 2.60
C CYS A 20 -7.26 -21.02 3.00
N CYS A 21 -6.25 -20.77 2.15
CA CYS A 21 -5.60 -19.48 2.13
C CYS A 21 -6.76 -18.48 1.90
N ARG A 22 -7.25 -17.92 2.98
CA ARG A 22 -8.03 -16.69 2.88
C ARG A 22 -7.07 -15.68 2.29
N ASP A 23 -7.20 -15.44 0.99
CA ASP A 23 -6.79 -14.18 0.40
C ASP A 23 -7.51 -13.11 1.22
N THR A 24 -6.83 -12.61 2.24
CA THR A 24 -7.25 -11.40 2.91
C THR A 24 -7.23 -10.35 1.82
N ALA A 25 -8.38 -9.83 1.47
CA ALA A 25 -8.52 -8.72 0.55
C ALA A 25 -7.75 -7.55 1.18
N LEU A 26 -6.47 -7.44 0.80
CA LEU A 26 -5.49 -6.59 1.47
C LEU A 26 -5.72 -5.11 1.16
N ALA A 27 -6.56 -4.80 0.17
CA ALA A 27 -6.92 -3.43 -0.16
C ALA A 27 -8.18 -3.43 -1.05
N PRO A 28 -8.96 -2.35 -1.07
CA PRO A 28 -10.18 -2.25 -1.88
C PRO A 28 -9.90 -2.23 -3.39
N TYR A 29 -8.64 -2.13 -3.80
CA TYR A 29 -8.24 -2.00 -5.20
C TYR A 29 -7.26 -3.09 -5.62
N THR A 30 -7.28 -3.42 -6.92
CA THR A 30 -6.23 -4.20 -7.56
C THR A 30 -5.00 -3.31 -7.77
N TYR A 31 -3.83 -3.77 -7.34
CA TYR A 31 -2.55 -3.11 -7.58
C TYR A 31 -1.79 -3.86 -8.67
N ALA A 32 -1.26 -3.14 -9.63
CA ALA A 32 -0.55 -3.71 -10.76
C ALA A 32 0.66 -2.86 -11.16
N VAL A 33 1.55 -3.46 -11.93
CA VAL A 33 2.58 -2.74 -12.68
C VAL A 33 2.06 -2.52 -14.09
N ALA A 34 2.23 -1.34 -14.65
CA ALA A 34 1.80 -1.04 -16.00
C ALA A 34 2.52 -1.95 -17.02
N GLU A 35 1.78 -2.47 -17.99
CA GLU A 35 2.35 -3.28 -19.08
C GLU A 35 3.37 -2.47 -19.91
N THR A 36 3.09 -1.21 -20.12
CA THR A 36 3.99 -0.25 -20.78
C THR A 36 4.18 0.98 -19.92
N PRO A 37 5.43 1.32 -19.53
CA PRO A 37 5.70 2.52 -18.77
C PRO A 37 5.26 3.79 -19.52
N TRP A 38 4.56 4.69 -18.82
CA TRP A 38 4.22 6.02 -19.34
C TRP A 38 5.37 7.01 -19.17
N ASN A 39 5.22 8.21 -19.69
CA ASN A 39 6.22 9.28 -19.55
C ASN A 39 6.52 9.56 -18.07
N GLU A 40 7.78 9.55 -17.70
CA GLU A 40 8.25 9.75 -16.32
C GLU A 40 7.79 11.08 -15.71
N ALA A 41 7.62 12.12 -16.52
CA ALA A 41 7.11 13.42 -16.08
C ALA A 41 5.70 13.36 -15.47
N LEU A 42 4.94 12.30 -15.72
CA LEU A 42 3.62 12.08 -15.13
C LEU A 42 3.68 11.38 -13.75
N GLY A 43 4.87 11.14 -13.23
CA GLY A 43 5.08 10.49 -11.95
C GLY A 43 5.06 8.96 -12.04
N ASN A 44 5.14 8.32 -10.88
CA ASN A 44 5.38 6.88 -10.78
C ASN A 44 4.11 6.06 -10.58
N HIS A 45 2.98 6.69 -10.27
CA HIS A 45 1.73 6.02 -9.94
C HIS A 45 0.55 6.68 -10.63
N ARG A 46 -0.48 5.88 -10.95
CA ARG A 46 -1.78 6.38 -11.43
C ARG A 46 -2.91 5.46 -10.97
N ALA A 47 -4.12 6.02 -10.89
CA ALA A 47 -5.34 5.23 -10.85
C ALA A 47 -5.95 5.13 -12.25
N VAL A 48 -6.42 3.94 -12.61
CA VAL A 48 -7.17 3.67 -13.83
C VAL A 48 -8.65 3.76 -13.48
N LEU A 49 -9.33 4.70 -14.08
CA LEU A 49 -10.73 5.01 -13.81
C LEU A 49 -11.61 4.53 -14.96
N ALA A 50 -12.79 4.00 -14.65
CA ALA A 50 -13.86 3.78 -15.59
C ALA A 50 -14.97 4.82 -15.36
N VAL A 51 -15.41 5.47 -16.42
CA VAL A 51 -16.55 6.37 -16.43
C VAL A 51 -17.61 5.82 -17.38
N ASP A 52 -18.84 5.63 -16.90
CA ASP A 52 -19.86 4.87 -17.62
C ASP A 52 -20.69 5.70 -18.61
N ALA A 53 -20.67 7.02 -18.49
CA ALA A 53 -21.41 7.92 -19.37
C ALA A 53 -20.76 9.32 -19.45
N PRO A 54 -21.01 10.08 -20.54
CA PRO A 54 -20.67 11.51 -20.59
C PRO A 54 -21.34 12.27 -19.44
N ALA A 55 -20.62 13.23 -18.86
CA ALA A 55 -21.16 14.08 -17.80
C ALA A 55 -20.39 15.40 -17.71
N GLU A 56 -21.09 16.47 -17.26
CA GLU A 56 -20.45 17.75 -16.98
C GLU A 56 -19.47 17.66 -15.80
N ALA A 57 -19.81 16.81 -14.81
CA ALA A 57 -18.93 16.48 -13.71
C ALA A 57 -19.07 15.01 -13.28
N VAL A 58 -17.99 14.43 -12.90
CA VAL A 58 -17.88 13.06 -12.36
C VAL A 58 -17.19 13.15 -11.01
N LYS A 59 -17.73 12.45 -10.01
CA LYS A 59 -17.11 12.31 -8.69
C LYS A 59 -16.08 11.19 -8.72
N LEU A 60 -14.95 11.38 -8.04
CA LEU A 60 -13.99 10.35 -7.70
C LEU A 60 -13.84 10.28 -6.19
N SER A 61 -14.01 9.09 -5.62
CA SER A 61 -13.67 8.77 -4.24
C SER A 61 -12.57 7.71 -4.24
N PHE A 62 -11.41 8.03 -3.64
CA PHE A 62 -10.23 7.18 -3.69
C PHE A 62 -9.52 7.10 -2.34
N ASP A 63 -9.60 5.96 -1.68
CA ASP A 63 -8.84 5.64 -0.46
C ASP A 63 -7.39 5.28 -0.82
N TRP A 64 -6.62 6.26 -1.21
CA TRP A 64 -5.29 6.08 -1.80
C TRP A 64 -4.17 5.74 -0.81
N ARG A 65 -4.39 5.97 0.49
CA ARG A 65 -3.50 5.51 1.57
C ARG A 65 -2.02 5.83 1.36
N ARG A 66 -1.72 7.11 1.16
CA ARG A 66 -0.39 7.59 0.76
C ARG A 66 0.49 7.91 1.96
N PRO A 67 1.75 7.41 1.99
CA PRO A 67 2.74 7.80 3.00
C PRO A 67 3.46 9.11 2.65
N ASP A 68 3.15 9.74 1.51
CA ASP A 68 3.81 10.95 1.04
C ASP A 68 3.48 12.15 1.93
N LYS A 69 4.43 13.08 2.02
CA LYS A 69 4.20 14.35 2.73
C LYS A 69 3.52 15.36 1.81
N GLU A 70 2.64 16.18 2.41
CA GLU A 70 2.02 17.34 1.75
C GLU A 70 1.28 16.96 0.46
N VAL A 71 0.54 15.84 0.48
CA VAL A 71 -0.21 15.33 -0.69
C VAL A 71 -1.20 16.36 -1.24
N GLU A 72 -1.75 17.20 -0.37
CA GLU A 72 -2.68 18.27 -0.70
C GLU A 72 -2.04 19.40 -1.55
N THR A 73 -0.71 19.49 -1.57
CA THR A 73 0.00 20.50 -2.37
C THR A 73 0.38 19.99 -3.76
N ARG A 74 0.26 18.68 -4.02
CA ARG A 74 0.71 18.06 -5.25
C ARG A 74 -0.30 18.31 -6.40
N ARG A 75 0.20 18.32 -7.63
CA ARG A 75 -0.61 18.46 -8.83
C ARG A 75 -1.37 17.17 -9.12
N PHE A 76 -2.60 17.34 -9.60
CA PHE A 76 -3.42 16.28 -10.17
C PHE A 76 -3.58 16.49 -11.66
N LEU A 77 -3.69 15.37 -12.39
CA LEU A 77 -3.91 15.37 -13.82
C LEU A 77 -4.82 14.19 -14.18
N ILE A 78 -5.92 14.46 -14.87
CA ILE A 78 -6.79 13.41 -15.38
C ILE A 78 -6.75 13.48 -16.90
N VAL A 79 -6.53 12.33 -17.54
CA VAL A 79 -6.32 12.21 -18.97
C VAL A 79 -7.25 11.14 -19.53
N ASP A 80 -7.90 11.43 -20.66
CA ASP A 80 -8.61 10.42 -21.43
C ASP A 80 -7.60 9.41 -21.98
N ALA A 81 -7.78 8.12 -21.66
CA ALA A 81 -6.83 7.07 -22.02
C ALA A 81 -6.73 6.81 -23.52
N GLU A 82 -7.77 7.14 -24.28
CA GLU A 82 -7.81 6.90 -25.73
C GLU A 82 -7.22 8.05 -26.53
N THR A 83 -7.57 9.30 -26.15
CA THR A 83 -7.14 10.49 -26.92
C THR A 83 -5.87 11.14 -26.38
N GLY A 84 -5.56 10.92 -25.10
CA GLY A 84 -4.50 11.64 -24.41
C GLY A 84 -4.88 13.05 -23.95
N ASP A 85 -6.13 13.46 -24.17
CA ASP A 85 -6.60 14.80 -23.79
C ASP A 85 -6.72 14.93 -22.27
N THR A 86 -6.23 16.04 -21.75
CA THR A 86 -6.38 16.38 -20.33
C THR A 86 -7.78 16.89 -20.04
N ILE A 87 -8.38 16.43 -18.97
CA ILE A 87 -9.63 16.96 -18.42
C ILE A 87 -9.34 18.32 -17.78
N PRO A 88 -10.04 19.39 -18.19
CA PRO A 88 -9.64 20.74 -17.85
C PRO A 88 -9.95 21.15 -16.41
N ASN A 89 -11.00 20.59 -15.80
CA ASN A 89 -11.43 21.01 -14.49
C ASN A 89 -11.28 19.88 -13.47
N ILE A 90 -10.63 20.19 -12.36
CA ILE A 90 -10.52 19.34 -11.17
C ILE A 90 -10.84 20.20 -9.95
N GLN A 91 -11.92 19.87 -9.26
CA GLN A 91 -12.28 20.46 -7.98
C GLN A 91 -12.01 19.48 -6.85
N ARG A 92 -11.12 19.82 -5.95
CA ARG A 92 -10.83 19.01 -4.76
C ARG A 92 -11.94 19.21 -3.73
N LEU A 93 -12.51 18.12 -3.24
CA LEU A 93 -13.49 18.11 -2.15
C LEU A 93 -12.78 17.82 -0.84
N GLU A 94 -12.03 16.69 -0.80
CA GLU A 94 -11.20 16.30 0.32
C GLU A 94 -9.92 15.65 -0.20
N VAL A 95 -8.77 16.09 0.31
CA VAL A 95 -7.46 15.51 -0.05
C VAL A 95 -6.58 15.47 1.19
N ASN A 96 -6.27 14.27 1.65
CA ASN A 96 -5.35 14.01 2.75
C ASN A 96 -4.58 12.72 2.48
N ASN A 97 -3.78 12.24 3.41
CA ASN A 97 -2.98 11.04 3.23
C ASN A 97 -3.81 9.74 3.12
N GLU A 98 -5.01 9.73 3.68
CA GLU A 98 -5.86 8.53 3.68
C GLU A 98 -6.72 8.46 2.42
N GLN A 99 -7.28 9.59 1.98
CA GLN A 99 -8.26 9.65 0.91
C GLN A 99 -8.11 10.87 0.00
N CYS A 100 -8.64 10.72 -1.21
CA CYS A 100 -8.78 11.78 -2.20
C CYS A 100 -10.22 11.77 -2.75
N GLU A 101 -10.98 12.83 -2.48
CA GLU A 101 -12.27 13.09 -3.11
C GLU A 101 -12.17 14.31 -4.00
N LEU A 102 -12.64 14.17 -5.22
CA LEU A 102 -12.65 15.27 -6.19
C LEU A 102 -13.80 15.17 -7.18
N LEU A 103 -14.12 16.29 -7.83
CA LEU A 103 -14.92 16.33 -9.04
C LEU A 103 -14.02 16.66 -10.23
N PHE A 104 -14.30 16.07 -11.36
CA PHE A 104 -13.58 16.38 -12.60
C PHE A 104 -14.53 16.41 -13.81
N GLY A 105 -14.18 17.21 -14.83
CA GLY A 105 -15.00 17.30 -16.03
C GLY A 105 -14.67 18.47 -16.94
N PRO A 106 -15.44 18.65 -18.05
CA PRO A 106 -16.48 17.72 -18.51
C PRO A 106 -15.88 16.43 -19.08
N VAL A 107 -16.58 15.32 -18.86
CA VAL A 107 -16.28 14.02 -19.48
C VAL A 107 -17.13 13.86 -20.73
N LYS A 108 -16.52 13.78 -21.91
CA LYS A 108 -17.22 13.79 -23.20
C LYS A 108 -17.77 12.44 -23.64
N LYS A 109 -17.22 11.33 -23.11
CA LYS A 109 -17.59 9.97 -23.49
C LYS A 109 -17.42 8.99 -22.34
N LYS A 110 -18.15 7.86 -22.41
CA LYS A 110 -17.84 6.67 -21.64
C LYS A 110 -16.45 6.17 -22.01
N GLY A 111 -15.66 5.76 -21.02
CA GLY A 111 -14.32 5.20 -21.30
C GLY A 111 -13.43 5.09 -20.08
N THR A 112 -12.16 4.86 -20.38
CA THR A 112 -11.09 4.78 -19.40
C THR A 112 -10.39 6.13 -19.29
N TYR A 113 -10.10 6.52 -18.06
CA TYR A 113 -9.36 7.74 -17.73
C TYR A 113 -8.21 7.38 -16.80
N PHE A 114 -7.09 8.10 -16.94
CA PHE A 114 -5.95 7.96 -16.08
C PHE A 114 -5.87 9.15 -15.12
N PHE A 115 -5.93 8.88 -13.84
CA PHE A 115 -5.67 9.85 -12.80
C PHE A 115 -4.22 9.74 -12.35
N TYR A 116 -3.38 10.68 -12.79
CA TYR A 116 -2.01 10.83 -12.33
C TYR A 116 -1.99 11.75 -11.13
N TYR A 117 -1.46 11.27 -10.04
CA TYR A 117 -1.33 12.01 -8.81
C TYR A 117 0.13 12.08 -8.41
N LEU A 118 0.52 13.24 -7.86
CA LEU A 118 1.90 13.56 -7.53
C LEU A 118 2.89 13.48 -8.73
N PRO A 119 2.57 14.02 -9.91
CA PRO A 119 3.55 14.14 -10.96
C PRO A 119 4.71 15.03 -10.49
N TYR A 120 5.93 14.70 -10.90
CA TYR A 120 7.12 15.45 -10.53
C TYR A 120 7.88 15.92 -11.77
N LEU A 121 8.64 17.00 -11.58
CA LEU A 121 9.58 17.51 -12.56
C LEU A 121 10.96 16.98 -12.21
N VAL A 122 11.66 16.37 -13.17
CA VAL A 122 13.05 16.03 -13.03
C VAL A 122 13.89 17.27 -13.40
N GLN A 123 14.62 17.81 -12.45
CA GLN A 123 15.60 18.86 -12.71
C GLN A 123 16.98 18.21 -12.82
N GLU A 124 17.57 18.28 -14.00
CA GLU A 124 18.96 17.87 -14.22
C GLU A 124 19.89 18.90 -13.60
N GLY A 125 20.71 18.49 -12.66
CA GLY A 125 21.74 19.31 -12.03
C GLY A 125 23.07 18.55 -11.95
N HIS A 126 24.17 19.27 -11.91
CA HIS A 126 25.51 18.68 -11.78
C HIS A 126 25.61 17.87 -10.49
N GLY A 127 25.54 16.54 -10.61
CA GLY A 127 25.88 15.60 -9.54
C GLY A 127 24.75 15.14 -8.63
N ASN A 128 23.58 15.78 -8.61
CA ASN A 128 22.43 15.36 -7.83
C ASN A 128 21.14 15.55 -8.62
N TYR A 129 20.40 14.48 -8.82
CA TYR A 129 19.06 14.56 -9.38
C TYR A 129 18.11 15.17 -8.35
N HIS A 130 17.69 16.41 -8.57
CA HIS A 130 16.67 17.04 -7.77
C HIS A 130 15.31 16.83 -8.43
N ARG A 131 14.39 16.15 -7.73
CA ARG A 131 12.99 16.07 -8.13
C ARG A 131 12.26 17.27 -7.55
N GLY A 132 11.75 18.13 -8.42
CA GLY A 132 10.80 19.16 -8.07
C GLY A 132 9.37 18.68 -8.34
N TYR A 133 8.41 19.26 -7.65
CA TYR A 133 7.00 18.99 -7.96
C TYR A 133 6.42 20.12 -8.79
N TYR A 134 5.55 19.78 -9.74
CA TYR A 134 4.73 20.77 -10.42
C TYR A 134 3.88 21.53 -9.42
N PRO A 135 3.64 22.83 -9.66
CA PRO A 135 2.64 23.56 -8.89
C PRO A 135 1.28 22.87 -9.03
N LYS A 136 0.42 23.08 -8.04
CA LYS A 136 -0.95 22.60 -8.06
C LYS A 136 -1.64 22.96 -9.38
N GLU A 137 -2.61 22.15 -9.80
CA GLU A 137 -3.42 22.47 -10.98
C GLU A 137 -4.11 23.82 -10.82
N GLU A 138 -4.43 24.47 -11.95
CA GLU A 138 -5.17 25.70 -11.97
C GLU A 138 -6.58 25.54 -11.39
N ALA A 139 -7.14 26.62 -10.87
CA ALA A 139 -8.49 26.59 -10.37
C ALA A 139 -9.47 26.24 -11.52
N PRO A 140 -10.49 25.44 -11.25
CA PRO A 140 -11.50 25.11 -12.25
C PRO A 140 -12.20 26.35 -12.80
N ASP A 141 -12.71 26.26 -14.05
CA ASP A 141 -13.49 27.30 -14.65
C ASP A 141 -14.70 27.72 -13.81
N ARG A 142 -14.94 29.02 -13.69
CA ARG A 142 -16.02 29.54 -12.82
C ARG A 142 -17.42 29.14 -13.27
N GLN A 143 -17.65 29.03 -14.60
CA GLN A 143 -18.95 28.59 -15.10
C GLN A 143 -19.18 27.13 -14.83
N TRP A 144 -18.13 26.30 -14.99
CA TRP A 144 -18.17 24.90 -14.63
C TRP A 144 -18.45 24.73 -13.15
N LEU A 145 -17.77 25.47 -12.27
CA LEU A 145 -18.01 25.45 -10.81
C LEU A 145 -19.46 25.83 -10.45
N ALA A 146 -20.03 26.85 -11.12
CA ALA A 146 -21.41 27.27 -10.86
C ALA A 146 -22.43 26.16 -11.18
N VAL A 147 -22.17 25.37 -12.22
CA VAL A 147 -23.05 24.25 -12.60
C VAL A 147 -22.88 23.09 -11.62
N THR A 148 -21.66 22.78 -11.18
CA THR A 148 -21.34 21.62 -10.35
C THR A 148 -21.56 21.84 -8.85
N SER A 149 -21.46 23.10 -8.37
CA SER A 149 -21.59 23.49 -6.95
C SER A 149 -23.01 23.84 -6.51
N SER A 150 -24.00 23.81 -7.40
CA SER A 150 -25.40 24.06 -7.01
C SER A 150 -25.92 22.91 -6.15
N GLY A 151 -25.75 23.09 -4.90
CA GLY A 151 -25.96 22.38 -3.62
C GLY A 151 -26.74 21.05 -3.54
N SER A 152 -27.62 20.72 -4.45
CA SER A 152 -28.40 19.45 -4.41
C SER A 152 -27.84 18.36 -5.30
N SER A 153 -26.88 18.67 -6.15
CA SER A 153 -26.44 17.80 -7.25
C SER A 153 -25.21 16.93 -6.95
N VAL A 154 -24.38 17.30 -5.99
CA VAL A 154 -23.10 16.56 -5.73
C VAL A 154 -23.37 15.10 -5.33
N GLY A 155 -24.44 14.82 -4.60
CA GLY A 155 -24.86 13.45 -4.24
C GLY A 155 -25.50 12.65 -5.38
N GLN A 156 -25.79 13.30 -6.52
CA GLN A 156 -26.42 12.68 -7.71
C GLN A 156 -25.47 12.63 -8.92
N LEU A 157 -24.23 13.11 -8.76
CA LEU A 157 -23.24 13.06 -9.84
C LEU A 157 -22.83 11.59 -10.11
N PRO A 158 -22.58 11.25 -11.39
CA PRO A 158 -21.99 9.96 -11.70
C PRO A 158 -20.62 9.82 -11.02
N GLU A 159 -20.32 8.62 -10.56
CA GLU A 159 -19.08 8.32 -9.88
C GLU A 159 -18.17 7.49 -10.80
N ALA A 160 -16.88 7.84 -10.82
CA ALA A 160 -15.87 7.06 -11.51
C ALA A 160 -15.50 5.85 -10.67
N THR A 161 -15.43 4.68 -11.30
CA THR A 161 -14.97 3.45 -10.65
C THR A 161 -13.47 3.30 -10.81
N ILE A 162 -12.76 3.05 -9.72
CA ILE A 162 -11.33 2.71 -9.77
C ILE A 162 -11.21 1.24 -10.16
N VAL A 163 -10.69 0.99 -11.35
CA VAL A 163 -10.48 -0.38 -11.88
C VAL A 163 -9.24 -1.00 -11.25
N ARG A 164 -8.16 -0.22 -11.17
CA ARG A 164 -6.89 -0.63 -10.55
C ARG A 164 -6.00 0.59 -10.28
N VAL A 165 -5.01 0.37 -9.44
CA VAL A 165 -3.94 1.33 -9.16
C VAL A 165 -2.65 0.78 -9.77
N GLU A 166 -1.96 1.59 -10.54
CA GLU A 166 -0.77 1.16 -11.27
C GLU A 166 0.48 1.90 -10.82
N SER A 167 1.58 1.16 -10.70
CA SER A 167 2.93 1.70 -10.71
C SER A 167 3.49 1.69 -12.14
N ARG A 168 4.30 2.71 -12.46
CA ARG A 168 4.88 2.91 -13.78
C ARG A 168 5.81 1.77 -14.20
N THR A 169 6.64 1.28 -13.26
CA THR A 169 7.55 0.15 -13.44
C THR A 169 7.55 -0.73 -12.20
N GLN A 170 8.18 -1.89 -12.30
CA GLN A 170 8.38 -2.77 -11.13
C GLN A 170 9.19 -2.09 -10.03
N PHE A 171 10.13 -1.21 -10.37
CA PHE A 171 10.91 -0.45 -9.40
C PHE A 171 10.04 0.53 -8.60
N ASP A 172 9.00 1.07 -9.23
CA ASP A 172 8.06 2.01 -8.63
C ASP A 172 6.94 1.30 -7.84
N SER A 173 6.93 -0.03 -7.80
CA SER A 173 5.90 -0.80 -7.10
C SER A 173 5.94 -0.52 -5.60
N PHE A 174 4.81 -0.13 -5.05
CA PHE A 174 4.63 0.26 -3.65
C PHE A 174 3.76 -0.73 -2.86
N TYR A 175 3.03 -1.57 -3.54
CA TYR A 175 2.16 -2.57 -2.91
C TYR A 175 2.95 -3.82 -2.51
N PRO A 176 2.68 -4.42 -1.33
CA PRO A 176 1.73 -3.96 -0.30
C PRO A 176 2.35 -3.08 0.80
N MET A 177 3.67 -2.91 0.82
CA MET A 177 4.41 -2.39 1.98
C MET A 177 4.38 -0.87 2.13
N GLU A 178 3.95 -0.14 1.10
CA GLU A 178 3.85 1.32 1.13
C GLU A 178 2.39 1.82 1.00
N VAL A 179 1.41 0.94 1.20
CA VAL A 179 0.00 1.31 1.40
C VAL A 179 -0.20 1.56 2.88
N ALA A 180 -0.43 2.80 3.27
CA ALA A 180 -0.49 3.21 4.67
C ALA A 180 -1.84 2.82 5.33
N ALA A 181 -1.78 2.38 6.58
CA ALA A 181 -2.97 2.20 7.39
C ALA A 181 -3.55 3.56 7.81
N SER A 182 -4.88 3.66 7.87
CA SER A 182 -5.56 4.85 8.36
C SER A 182 -5.37 5.07 9.86
N ALA A 183 -5.66 6.27 10.34
CA ALA A 183 -5.61 6.58 11.76
C ALA A 183 -6.58 5.71 12.58
N SER A 184 -7.79 5.47 12.04
CA SER A 184 -8.81 4.64 12.69
C SER A 184 -8.40 3.18 12.78
N GLU A 185 -7.79 2.63 11.72
CA GLU A 185 -7.27 1.26 11.71
C GLU A 185 -6.11 1.08 12.69
N LYS A 186 -5.18 2.03 12.70
CA LYS A 186 -4.08 2.04 13.67
C LYS A 186 -4.59 2.07 15.11
N GLU A 187 -5.61 2.88 15.40
CA GLU A 187 -6.21 2.96 16.74
C GLU A 187 -6.93 1.67 17.13
N SER A 188 -7.76 1.14 16.25
CA SER A 188 -8.46 -0.14 16.49
C SER A 188 -7.48 -1.29 16.75
N TYR A 189 -6.38 -1.33 15.99
CA TYR A 189 -5.37 -2.36 16.16
C TYR A 189 -4.60 -2.23 17.49
N ARG A 190 -4.30 -0.98 17.92
CA ARG A 190 -3.70 -0.72 19.24
C ARG A 190 -4.58 -1.18 20.39
N GLN A 191 -5.88 -0.94 20.29
CA GLN A 191 -6.85 -1.36 21.32
C GLN A 191 -6.93 -2.88 21.42
N ALA A 192 -6.89 -3.57 20.28
CA ALA A 192 -6.87 -5.04 20.23
C ALA A 192 -5.53 -5.65 20.69
N ASN A 193 -4.43 -4.89 20.59
CA ASN A 193 -3.07 -5.35 20.91
C ASN A 193 -2.40 -4.38 21.88
N PRO A 194 -2.71 -4.40 23.17
CA PRO A 194 -2.30 -3.40 24.16
C PRO A 194 -0.82 -3.55 24.55
N GLY A 195 0.09 -3.37 23.60
CA GLY A 195 1.54 -3.34 23.81
C GLY A 195 2.11 -1.92 23.74
N ARG A 196 3.28 -1.69 24.35
CA ARG A 196 4.03 -0.44 24.17
C ARG A 196 4.55 -0.32 22.75
N PHE A 197 4.97 -1.43 22.19
CA PHE A 197 5.37 -1.59 20.79
C PHE A 197 4.84 -2.91 20.25
N LEU A 198 4.73 -3.00 18.95
CA LEU A 198 4.31 -4.20 18.22
C LEU A 198 5.40 -4.57 17.22
N VAL A 199 5.62 -5.88 17.02
CA VAL A 199 6.65 -6.39 16.12
C VAL A 199 5.99 -7.20 15.02
N PHE A 200 6.38 -6.91 13.78
CA PHE A 200 5.85 -7.55 12.58
C PHE A 200 7.00 -8.22 11.83
N PRO A 201 7.07 -9.56 11.89
CA PRO A 201 8.00 -10.31 11.04
C PRO A 201 7.59 -10.18 9.57
N GLU A 202 8.58 -9.93 8.68
CA GLU A 202 8.30 -9.77 7.26
C GLU A 202 9.35 -10.48 6.40
N ASP A 203 8.91 -11.06 5.29
CA ASP A 203 9.80 -11.70 4.34
C ASP A 203 10.70 -10.69 3.63
N ARG A 204 11.90 -11.12 3.25
CA ARG A 204 12.88 -10.31 2.53
C ARG A 204 12.39 -9.76 1.19
N SER A 205 11.40 -10.40 0.56
CA SER A 205 10.78 -9.94 -0.68
C SER A 205 9.85 -8.73 -0.49
N LEU A 206 9.48 -8.42 0.76
CA LEU A 206 8.59 -7.35 1.14
C LEU A 206 9.33 -6.29 1.98
N PRO A 207 10.15 -5.43 1.38
CA PRO A 207 11.00 -4.51 2.11
C PRO A 207 10.20 -3.49 2.91
N ILE A 208 10.56 -3.32 4.19
CA ILE A 208 9.97 -2.32 5.07
C ILE A 208 10.58 -0.96 4.75
N ARG A 209 9.83 -0.08 4.07
CA ARG A 209 10.31 1.23 3.58
C ARG A 209 9.71 2.42 4.30
N MET A 210 8.48 2.31 4.81
CA MET A 210 7.83 3.39 5.54
C MET A 210 8.44 3.57 6.92
N LYS A 211 8.82 4.81 7.24
CA LYS A 211 9.43 5.16 8.54
C LYS A 211 8.45 5.82 9.50
N ALA A 212 7.44 6.49 8.98
CA ALA A 212 6.48 7.28 9.75
C ALA A 212 5.07 6.65 9.77
N ASP A 213 4.84 5.66 8.92
CA ASP A 213 3.55 5.00 8.77
C ASP A 213 3.65 3.50 8.94
N VAL A 214 2.51 2.88 9.17
CA VAL A 214 2.35 1.43 9.33
C VAL A 214 1.74 0.87 8.04
N PRO A 215 2.32 -0.17 7.45
CA PRO A 215 1.69 -0.84 6.32
C PRO A 215 0.30 -1.35 6.64
N TYR A 216 -0.67 -1.03 5.79
CA TYR A 216 -2.04 -1.53 5.91
C TYR A 216 -2.08 -3.06 6.02
N LYS A 217 -1.22 -3.74 5.24
CA LYS A 217 -1.03 -5.19 5.29
C LYS A 217 -0.87 -5.74 6.71
N TRP A 218 -0.12 -5.07 7.56
CA TRP A 218 0.15 -5.56 8.92
C TRP A 218 -1.08 -5.58 9.82
N LEU A 219 -2.01 -4.68 9.56
CA LEU A 219 -3.22 -4.53 10.38
C LEU A 219 -4.39 -5.42 9.91
N GLN A 220 -4.22 -6.14 8.80
CA GLN A 220 -5.24 -7.02 8.24
C GLN A 220 -5.27 -8.42 8.87
N SER A 221 -4.30 -8.73 9.70
CA SER A 221 -4.18 -10.04 10.35
C SER A 221 -3.91 -9.87 11.84
N PRO A 222 -4.23 -10.86 12.66
CA PRO A 222 -3.78 -10.88 14.05
C PRO A 222 -2.26 -10.75 14.13
N LEU A 223 -1.80 -10.12 15.23
CA LEU A 223 -0.37 -9.94 15.47
C LEU A 223 0.36 -11.29 15.42
N GLN A 224 1.33 -11.41 14.52
CA GLN A 224 2.12 -12.61 14.35
C GLN A 224 3.30 -12.60 15.32
N THR A 225 3.48 -13.70 16.07
CA THR A 225 4.60 -13.90 16.99
C THR A 225 5.63 -14.88 16.43
N SER A 226 5.42 -15.38 15.22
CA SER A 226 6.30 -16.34 14.56
C SER A 226 6.53 -15.96 13.10
N PHE A 227 7.68 -16.33 12.58
CA PHE A 227 8.03 -16.19 11.17
C PHE A 227 8.39 -17.57 10.60
N THR A 228 7.93 -17.83 9.39
CA THR A 228 8.29 -19.04 8.64
C THR A 228 8.89 -18.65 7.30
N GLY A 229 10.12 -19.06 7.06
CA GLY A 229 10.83 -18.81 5.81
C GLY A 229 11.39 -20.10 5.22
N LYS A 230 11.83 -20.02 3.96
CA LYS A 230 12.49 -21.13 3.25
C LYS A 230 13.87 -20.67 2.82
N ALA A 231 14.88 -21.41 3.25
CA ALA A 231 16.28 -21.20 2.88
C ALA A 231 16.80 -22.36 2.04
N GLN A 232 17.73 -22.07 1.13
CA GLN A 232 18.51 -23.09 0.43
C GLN A 232 19.66 -23.58 1.33
N PRO A 233 20.19 -24.78 1.12
CA PRO A 233 21.40 -25.22 1.79
C PRO A 233 22.55 -24.21 1.57
N ASN A 234 23.25 -23.87 2.65
CA ASN A 234 24.36 -22.89 2.67
C ASN A 234 23.95 -21.44 2.30
N GLU A 235 22.69 -21.10 2.38
CA GLU A 235 22.21 -19.74 2.17
C GLU A 235 22.34 -18.92 3.46
N TYR A 236 22.81 -17.66 3.34
CA TYR A 236 22.59 -16.65 4.36
C TYR A 236 21.16 -16.12 4.21
N TYR A 237 20.25 -16.68 4.98
CA TYR A 237 18.86 -16.31 4.94
C TYR A 237 18.61 -15.02 5.74
N THR A 238 17.89 -14.09 5.17
CA THR A 238 17.49 -12.83 5.83
C THR A 238 15.98 -12.69 5.92
N PHE A 239 15.50 -12.11 6.99
CA PHE A 239 14.12 -11.64 7.15
C PHE A 239 14.14 -10.30 7.90
N GLN A 240 12.99 -9.68 8.01
CA GLN A 240 12.87 -8.35 8.61
C GLN A 240 11.95 -8.40 9.84
N LEU A 241 12.22 -7.54 10.80
CA LEU A 241 11.34 -7.27 11.93
C LEU A 241 10.98 -5.78 11.91
N GLY A 242 9.73 -5.48 11.55
CA GLY A 242 9.19 -4.14 11.68
C GLY A 242 8.79 -3.88 13.13
N VAL A 243 9.23 -2.78 13.70
CA VAL A 243 8.87 -2.37 15.06
C VAL A 243 8.03 -1.11 15.00
N TRP A 244 6.77 -1.24 15.42
CA TRP A 244 5.87 -0.10 15.53
C TRP A 244 5.80 0.38 16.99
N ALA A 245 6.25 1.61 17.24
CA ALA A 245 6.09 2.31 18.51
C ALA A 245 4.61 2.68 18.71
N ALA A 246 3.83 1.76 19.24
CA ALA A 246 2.37 1.88 19.26
C ALA A 246 1.82 2.89 20.28
N LYS A 247 2.56 3.18 21.37
CA LYS A 247 2.14 4.13 22.40
C LYS A 247 3.08 5.31 22.51
N ASP A 248 4.35 5.04 22.76
CA ASP A 248 5.35 6.05 23.07
C ASP A 248 6.60 5.86 22.22
N GLU A 249 7.41 6.92 22.14
CA GLU A 249 8.73 6.83 21.53
C GLU A 249 9.56 5.72 22.19
N LEU A 250 10.18 4.89 21.38
CA LEU A 250 11.11 3.84 21.84
C LEU A 250 12.53 4.40 21.88
N LYS A 251 13.17 4.27 23.02
CA LYS A 251 14.58 4.63 23.21
C LYS A 251 15.40 3.37 23.46
N SER A 252 16.61 3.33 22.90
CA SER A 252 17.56 2.25 23.12
C SER A 252 17.00 0.87 22.77
N VAL A 253 16.48 0.72 21.56
CA VAL A 253 15.99 -0.58 21.06
C VAL A 253 17.16 -1.52 20.93
N THR A 254 17.07 -2.66 21.64
CA THR A 254 18.07 -3.75 21.60
C THR A 254 17.38 -5.03 21.17
N TYR A 255 18.18 -6.02 20.78
CA TYR A 255 17.68 -7.35 20.48
C TYR A 255 18.56 -8.39 21.20
N GLU A 256 17.95 -9.51 21.51
CA GLU A 256 18.64 -10.70 21.99
C GLU A 256 18.22 -11.85 21.09
N THR A 257 19.14 -12.76 20.82
CA THR A 257 18.89 -13.96 20.04
C THR A 257 19.21 -15.20 20.86
N SER A 258 18.59 -16.29 20.51
CA SER A 258 19.02 -17.63 20.94
C SER A 258 19.35 -18.45 19.71
N GLY A 259 20.12 -19.51 19.85
CA GLY A 259 20.37 -20.43 18.74
C GLY A 259 19.08 -21.06 18.23
N LEU A 260 19.02 -21.37 16.93
CA LEU A 260 17.89 -22.06 16.31
C LEU A 260 18.12 -23.56 16.36
N LYS A 261 17.16 -24.33 16.85
CA LYS A 261 17.25 -25.77 17.05
C LYS A 261 16.26 -26.54 16.20
N SER A 262 16.70 -27.63 15.61
CA SER A 262 15.85 -28.59 14.91
C SER A 262 16.36 -30.02 15.19
N GLY A 263 15.71 -30.72 16.11
CA GLY A 263 16.20 -32.01 16.62
C GLY A 263 17.59 -31.86 17.25
N ASN A 264 18.58 -32.57 16.71
CA ASN A 264 19.97 -32.49 17.15
C ASN A 264 20.79 -31.38 16.43
N ASN A 265 20.23 -30.70 15.49
CA ASN A 265 20.90 -29.64 14.74
C ASN A 265 20.74 -28.30 15.45
N LEU A 266 21.82 -27.52 15.47
CA LEU A 266 21.87 -26.19 16.08
C LEU A 266 22.54 -25.21 15.15
N ILE A 267 21.85 -24.08 14.89
CA ILE A 267 22.49 -22.85 14.41
C ILE A 267 22.79 -22.03 15.65
N PRO A 268 24.07 -21.81 15.99
CA PRO A 268 24.44 -21.11 17.23
C PRO A 268 24.03 -19.62 17.13
N GLU A 269 23.84 -19.01 18.29
CA GLU A 269 23.49 -17.59 18.41
C GLU A 269 24.45 -16.69 17.64
N GLY A 270 25.76 -16.93 17.71
CA GLY A 270 26.78 -16.15 16.99
C GLY A 270 26.70 -16.20 15.46
N ALA A 271 25.87 -17.11 14.89
CA ALA A 271 25.58 -17.15 13.46
C ALA A 271 24.38 -16.28 13.07
N ILE A 272 23.71 -15.64 14.05
CA ILE A 272 22.58 -14.75 13.83
C ILE A 272 23.05 -13.31 14.01
N THR A 273 22.93 -12.50 12.94
CA THR A 273 23.35 -11.10 12.94
C THR A 273 22.17 -10.18 12.67
N CYS A 274 21.96 -9.18 13.52
CA CYS A 274 21.02 -8.12 13.25
C CYS A 274 21.72 -6.95 12.57
N PHE A 275 21.16 -6.50 11.46
CA PHE A 275 21.58 -5.27 10.79
C PHE A 275 20.67 -4.11 11.25
N ASN A 276 21.11 -2.88 11.08
CA ASN A 276 20.36 -1.65 11.39
C ASN A 276 20.12 -1.36 12.89
N ILE A 277 20.78 -2.12 13.77
CA ILE A 277 20.93 -1.76 15.18
C ILE A 277 22.41 -1.50 15.43
N ASN A 278 22.75 -0.39 16.03
CA ASN A 278 24.13 0.08 16.23
C ASN A 278 24.85 0.49 14.91
N GLY A 279 24.12 0.88 13.90
CA GLY A 279 24.68 1.41 12.68
C GLY A 279 25.15 2.86 12.82
N VAL A 280 26.00 3.29 11.90
CA VAL A 280 26.33 4.71 11.71
C VAL A 280 25.90 5.14 10.30
N ASN A 281 25.31 6.32 10.20
CA ASN A 281 24.98 6.89 8.92
C ASN A 281 26.26 7.41 8.20
N PRO A 282 26.18 7.82 6.93
CA PRO A 282 27.35 8.37 6.21
C PRO A 282 28.00 9.60 6.86
N LYS A 283 27.34 10.25 7.82
CA LYS A 283 27.87 11.37 8.61
C LYS A 283 28.49 10.93 9.93
N GLY A 284 28.64 9.61 10.15
CA GLY A 284 29.22 9.04 11.39
C GLY A 284 28.31 9.11 12.61
N LYS A 285 27.03 9.46 12.46
CA LYS A 285 26.06 9.51 13.56
C LYS A 285 25.44 8.12 13.75
N THR A 286 25.48 7.62 14.97
CA THR A 286 24.79 6.37 15.35
C THR A 286 23.27 6.52 15.28
N PHE A 287 22.57 5.44 14.94
CA PHE A 287 21.10 5.36 14.91
C PHE A 287 20.62 4.02 15.48
#